data_1444ecd476a29409c0e554f1c90970c4
#
_entry.id   1444ecd476a29409c0e554f1c90970c4
#
_cell.length_a   1.000
_cell.length_b   1.000
_cell.length_c   1.000
_cell.angle_alpha   90.00
_cell.angle_beta   90.00
_cell.angle_gamma   90.00
#
_symmetry.space_group_name_H-M   'P 1'
#
loop_
_entity.id
_entity.type
_entity.pdbx_description
1 polymer ?
#
loop_
_entity_poly.entity_id
_entity_poly.type
_entity_poly.pdbx_seq_one_letter_code
_entity_poly.pdbx_strand_id
1 'polypeptide(L)'
;MACKLGGLRRDAGHWAENPAERSVGFFFSAPGDMLAQSRADRRIDRPRERALQTQEAAAPFVWPFEDASRAPFQVYTDAAIYAREQERLFRGPVWNFLCLECEIPNPGDYKTTFVGDAPIIVVRAQDGSVNALVNRCAHKGALVCFKQRGNVPEFNCVYHNWTYDLTGALTGVAFRKGVGGKGGLDADFDFSAHGLERLRVETYGQMIFGTFSQETPPFRDYIGAELCANIDRVFVKPLKVLGYHSQILPNNWKLYAENNKDSYHASLLHVFHNTFGVVRPNMGGGVKISPNGWHHLSYTVRNADSDDAVGREKVRSLKESYKLHDTRMMEHRLELGDLTTNAIQTVFPTLVVQQILNALAVRQIVPKGVDRTELVWTILGFADDDAQMQELRLQVNNLVGPAGLISMEDGCVGGWVQQAAKADPQAMTVMPMGGRGVEASEGSRVTEAAVRGFWRGWRALMGV
;
A
#
# COMPACT_ATOMS: atom_id res chain seq x y z
N MET A 1 -55.17 21.38 23.89
CA MET A 1 -55.93 20.59 24.87
C MET A 1 -55.08 19.41 25.31
N ALA A 2 -54.61 19.47 26.54
CA ALA A 2 -54.24 18.49 27.54
C ALA A 2 -53.79 17.08 27.08
N CYS A 3 -52.56 16.74 27.24
CA CYS A 3 -51.89 16.15 28.42
C CYS A 3 -52.42 14.75 28.82
N LYS A 4 -51.58 13.70 28.75
CA LYS A 4 -51.35 12.83 29.90
C LYS A 4 -50.05 12.00 29.75
N LEU A 5 -49.23 12.10 30.71
CA LEU A 5 -48.02 11.31 31.04
C LEU A 5 -48.40 9.88 31.46
N GLY A 6 -47.60 8.91 31.09
CA GLY A 6 -47.60 7.56 31.61
C GLY A 6 -46.17 7.00 31.61
N GLY A 7 -45.57 6.87 32.80
CA GLY A 7 -44.21 6.45 33.01
C GLY A 7 -44.01 4.95 32.79
N LEU A 8 -42.80 4.59 32.41
CA LEU A 8 -42.29 3.21 32.49
C LEU A 8 -40.84 3.16 32.91
N ARG A 9 -40.59 2.21 33.70
CA ARG A 9 -39.46 1.85 34.58
C ARG A 9 -38.14 1.76 33.84
N ARG A 10 -37.08 2.11 34.58
CA ARG A 10 -35.69 1.82 34.27
C ARG A 10 -35.43 0.34 34.49
N ASP A 11 -34.95 -0.36 33.49
CA ASP A 11 -34.17 -1.59 33.67
C ASP A 11 -32.73 -1.33 33.24
N ALA A 12 -31.84 -1.56 34.20
CA ALA A 12 -30.39 -1.44 34.04
C ALA A 12 -29.87 -2.68 33.31
N GLY A 13 -29.52 -2.54 32.04
CA GLY A 13 -28.78 -3.56 31.29
C GLY A 13 -27.28 -3.24 31.29
N HIS A 14 -26.51 -4.15 31.82
CA HIS A 14 -25.03 -4.11 31.82
C HIS A 14 -24.46 -3.93 30.42
N TRP A 15 -23.71 -2.86 30.22
CA TRP A 15 -22.79 -2.73 29.10
C TRP A 15 -21.43 -3.24 29.54
N ALA A 16 -20.98 -4.29 28.89
CA ALA A 16 -19.62 -4.80 29.04
C ALA A 16 -18.63 -3.77 28.51
N GLU A 17 -17.71 -3.35 29.33
CA GLU A 17 -16.62 -2.45 28.99
C GLU A 17 -15.64 -3.12 28.02
N ASN A 18 -15.28 -2.38 26.99
CA ASN A 18 -14.30 -2.77 25.97
C ASN A 18 -12.86 -2.60 26.52
N PRO A 19 -11.98 -3.64 26.55
CA PRO A 19 -10.68 -3.58 27.22
C PRO A 19 -9.58 -2.83 26.46
N ALA A 20 -9.88 -1.93 25.54
CA ALA A 20 -8.87 -1.31 24.64
C ALA A 20 -8.41 0.09 25.03
N GLU A 21 -8.85 0.67 26.16
CA GLU A 21 -8.33 1.93 26.65
C GLU A 21 -7.46 1.75 27.90
N ARG A 22 -6.23 1.28 27.72
CA ARG A 22 -5.20 1.43 28.74
C ARG A 22 -4.39 2.69 28.47
N SER A 23 -4.76 3.75 29.14
CA SER A 23 -3.94 4.94 29.34
C SER A 23 -2.63 4.56 30.03
N VAL A 24 -1.50 4.93 29.42
CA VAL A 24 -0.16 4.83 30.00
C VAL A 24 -0.05 5.90 31.08
N GLY A 25 -0.27 5.53 32.35
CA GLY A 25 0.00 6.36 33.52
C GLY A 25 1.49 6.29 33.88
N PHE A 26 2.18 7.42 33.83
CA PHE A 26 3.51 7.55 34.43
C PHE A 26 3.40 7.54 35.97
N PHE A 27 3.93 6.51 36.61
CA PHE A 27 4.15 6.50 38.04
C PHE A 27 5.52 7.07 38.34
N PHE A 28 5.57 8.21 39.01
CA PHE A 28 6.72 8.68 39.76
C PHE A 28 6.68 8.05 41.14
N SER A 29 7.64 7.19 41.50
CA SER A 29 7.91 6.77 42.86
C SER A 29 9.08 7.58 43.41
N ALA A 30 8.87 8.19 44.58
CA ALA A 30 9.88 8.87 45.35
C ALA A 30 10.87 7.86 45.98
N PRO A 31 12.12 8.24 46.25
CA PRO A 31 13.11 7.34 46.84
C PRO A 31 12.95 7.29 48.37
N GLY A 32 12.80 6.08 48.90
CA GLY A 32 12.90 5.76 50.30
C GLY A 32 14.22 5.10 50.62
N ASP A 33 14.87 5.59 51.68
CA ASP A 33 16.15 5.20 52.24
C ASP A 33 16.27 3.69 52.50
N MET A 34 17.42 3.10 52.15
CA MET A 34 18.06 2.08 52.97
C MET A 34 19.59 2.16 52.84
N LEU A 35 20.21 2.55 53.92
CA LEU A 35 21.65 2.52 54.19
C LEU A 35 22.11 1.12 54.58
N ALA A 36 23.32 0.83 54.15
CA ALA A 36 24.32 -0.09 54.73
C ALA A 36 24.25 -1.57 54.36
N GLN A 37 25.18 -2.06 53.57
CA GLN A 37 26.30 -2.90 54.03
C GLN A 37 27.16 -3.45 52.88
N SER A 38 28.46 -3.42 53.18
CA SER A 38 29.61 -4.24 52.71
C SER A 38 30.31 -3.80 51.43
N ARG A 39 31.49 -3.23 51.70
CA ARG A 39 32.63 -3.16 50.76
C ARG A 39 33.10 -4.57 50.38
N ALA A 40 33.02 -4.88 49.10
CA ALA A 40 33.88 -5.90 48.50
C ALA A 40 34.40 -5.34 47.18
N ASP A 41 35.73 -5.29 47.09
CA ASP A 41 36.49 -4.89 45.91
C ASP A 41 35.99 -5.60 44.66
N ARG A 42 35.36 -4.85 43.75
CA ARG A 42 35.22 -5.28 42.36
C ARG A 42 36.02 -4.33 41.47
N ARG A 43 37.15 -4.82 40.97
CA ARG A 43 37.87 -4.19 39.88
C ARG A 43 36.87 -3.91 38.76
N ILE A 44 36.72 -2.64 38.42
CA ILE A 44 35.97 -2.22 37.24
C ILE A 44 36.84 -2.60 36.03
N ASP A 45 36.50 -3.74 35.41
CA ASP A 45 36.98 -4.05 34.06
C ASP A 45 36.44 -2.95 33.14
N ARG A 46 37.34 -2.12 32.63
CA ARG A 46 37.04 -1.20 31.54
C ARG A 46 36.49 -2.00 30.38
N PRO A 47 35.32 -1.63 29.78
CA PRO A 47 34.89 -2.26 28.56
C PRO A 47 36.00 -2.10 27.52
N ARG A 48 36.54 -3.22 27.04
CA ARG A 48 37.39 -3.24 25.85
C ARG A 48 36.62 -2.49 24.77
N GLU A 49 37.20 -1.41 24.25
CA GLU A 49 36.80 -0.81 22.98
C GLU A 49 36.66 -1.94 21.96
N ARG A 50 35.45 -2.38 21.69
CA ARG A 50 35.16 -3.13 20.48
C ARG A 50 35.56 -2.19 19.35
N ALA A 51 36.69 -2.48 18.73
CA ALA A 51 37.03 -1.90 17.45
C ALA A 51 35.78 -1.97 16.59
N LEU A 52 35.32 -0.81 16.11
CA LEU A 52 34.41 -0.70 14.98
C LEU A 52 35.09 -1.50 13.87
N GLN A 53 34.74 -2.78 13.75
CA GLN A 53 35.03 -3.53 12.54
C GLN A 53 34.35 -2.72 11.45
N THR A 54 35.16 -2.06 10.65
CA THR A 54 34.73 -1.55 9.34
C THR A 54 34.08 -2.76 8.68
N GLN A 55 32.71 -2.74 8.59
CA GLN A 55 32.01 -3.66 7.74
C GLN A 55 32.63 -3.44 6.35
N GLU A 56 33.43 -4.39 5.90
CA GLU A 56 33.81 -4.47 4.50
C GLU A 56 32.49 -4.29 3.74
N ALA A 57 32.42 -3.28 2.88
CA ALA A 57 31.25 -3.03 2.08
C ALA A 57 30.97 -4.32 1.30
N ALA A 58 29.89 -5.02 1.67
CA ALA A 58 29.49 -6.24 0.99
C ALA A 58 29.48 -5.97 -0.51
N ALA A 59 30.06 -6.88 -1.29
CA ALA A 59 30.08 -6.73 -2.75
C ALA A 59 28.68 -6.40 -3.26
N PRO A 60 28.53 -5.47 -4.18
CA PRO A 60 27.23 -5.06 -4.66
C PRO A 60 26.48 -6.28 -5.22
N PHE A 61 25.21 -6.42 -4.85
CA PHE A 61 24.35 -7.47 -5.40
C PHE A 61 24.35 -7.39 -6.94
N VAL A 62 24.59 -8.52 -7.60
CA VAL A 62 24.56 -8.70 -9.04
C VAL A 62 23.48 -9.71 -9.38
N TRP A 63 22.62 -9.38 -10.35
CA TRP A 63 21.62 -10.32 -10.82
C TRP A 63 22.30 -11.50 -11.56
N PRO A 64 22.06 -12.75 -11.12
CA PRO A 64 22.86 -13.89 -11.60
C PRO A 64 22.39 -14.48 -12.95
N PHE A 65 21.37 -13.90 -13.58
CA PHE A 65 20.76 -14.43 -14.80
C PHE A 65 20.72 -13.37 -15.90
N GLU A 66 20.73 -13.80 -17.16
CA GLU A 66 20.63 -12.91 -18.31
C GLU A 66 19.25 -12.27 -18.42
N ASP A 67 18.19 -13.06 -18.18
CA ASP A 67 16.79 -12.62 -18.28
C ASP A 67 16.08 -12.52 -16.93
N ALA A 68 14.80 -12.18 -16.96
CA ALA A 68 13.94 -12.08 -15.77
C ALA A 68 13.07 -13.34 -15.57
N SER A 69 13.41 -14.48 -16.15
CA SER A 69 12.68 -15.74 -15.97
C SER A 69 12.98 -16.44 -14.64
N ARG A 70 13.93 -15.90 -13.88
CA ARG A 70 14.34 -16.37 -12.55
C ARG A 70 14.66 -15.20 -11.67
N ALA A 71 14.39 -15.32 -10.35
CA ALA A 71 14.79 -14.35 -9.34
C ALA A 71 15.42 -15.07 -8.15
N PRO A 72 16.61 -14.64 -7.67
CA PRO A 72 17.23 -15.27 -6.50
C PRO A 72 16.43 -14.91 -5.24
N PHE A 73 16.30 -15.84 -4.31
CA PHE A 73 15.56 -15.60 -3.06
C PHE A 73 16.20 -14.52 -2.18
N GLN A 74 17.48 -14.23 -2.41
CA GLN A 74 18.19 -13.13 -1.74
C GLN A 74 17.44 -11.79 -1.89
N VAL A 75 16.75 -11.53 -3.02
CA VAL A 75 16.00 -10.29 -3.23
C VAL A 75 14.88 -10.07 -2.21
N TYR A 76 14.37 -11.13 -1.57
CA TYR A 76 13.32 -11.04 -0.55
C TYR A 76 13.85 -11.00 0.88
N THR A 77 15.16 -11.29 1.09
CA THR A 77 15.70 -11.55 2.43
C THR A 77 16.85 -10.64 2.83
N ASP A 78 17.46 -9.94 1.87
CA ASP A 78 18.64 -9.12 2.08
C ASP A 78 18.28 -7.68 2.47
N ALA A 79 18.76 -7.25 3.65
CA ALA A 79 18.52 -5.90 4.16
C ALA A 79 19.25 -4.81 3.35
N ALA A 80 20.40 -5.12 2.73
CA ALA A 80 21.13 -4.15 1.91
C ALA A 80 20.41 -3.92 0.58
N ILE A 81 19.81 -4.96 -0.01
CA ILE A 81 18.93 -4.82 -1.18
C ILE A 81 17.74 -3.94 -0.82
N TYR A 82 17.06 -4.22 0.31
CA TYR A 82 15.94 -3.42 0.77
C TYR A 82 16.31 -1.94 0.96
N ALA A 83 17.44 -1.65 1.61
CA ALA A 83 17.92 -0.28 1.79
C ALA A 83 18.18 0.41 0.44
N ARG A 84 18.79 -0.30 -0.52
CA ARG A 84 19.02 0.23 -1.87
C ARG A 84 17.73 0.48 -2.65
N GLU A 85 16.68 -0.33 -2.42
CA GLU A 85 15.34 -0.06 -2.98
C GLU A 85 14.76 1.26 -2.50
N GLN A 86 14.97 1.63 -1.23
CA GLN A 86 14.51 2.92 -0.69
C GLN A 86 15.13 4.10 -1.45
N GLU A 87 16.40 3.98 -1.82
CA GLU A 87 17.13 5.04 -2.52
C GLU A 87 16.85 5.04 -4.04
N ARG A 88 16.99 3.89 -4.69
CA ARG A 88 17.00 3.80 -6.15
C ARG A 88 15.63 3.58 -6.77
N LEU A 89 14.73 2.90 -6.06
CA LEU A 89 13.42 2.60 -6.58
C LEU A 89 12.40 3.61 -6.04
N PHE A 90 12.16 3.66 -4.72
CA PHE A 90 11.09 4.51 -4.17
C PHE A 90 11.39 6.00 -4.29
N ARG A 91 12.65 6.40 -4.22
CA ARG A 91 13.09 7.80 -4.50
C ARG A 91 13.55 8.01 -5.94
N GLY A 92 13.55 6.95 -6.75
CA GLY A 92 13.93 6.97 -8.17
C GLY A 92 12.82 7.51 -9.09
N PRO A 93 13.01 7.35 -10.42
CA PRO A 93 12.09 7.90 -11.43
C PRO A 93 10.82 7.07 -11.58
N VAL A 94 10.06 6.91 -10.51
CA VAL A 94 8.78 6.19 -10.45
C VAL A 94 7.67 7.05 -9.87
N TRP A 95 6.44 6.80 -10.29
CA TRP A 95 5.25 7.35 -9.65
C TRP A 95 4.79 6.44 -8.51
N ASN A 96 4.68 7.01 -7.31
CA ASN A 96 4.13 6.33 -6.15
C ASN A 96 2.71 6.83 -5.91
N PHE A 97 1.76 5.92 -5.74
CA PHE A 97 0.40 6.27 -5.35
C PHE A 97 0.38 6.82 -3.93
N LEU A 98 -0.33 7.92 -3.73
CA LEU A 98 -0.41 8.60 -2.44
C LEU A 98 -1.80 8.51 -1.82
N CYS A 99 -2.82 8.95 -2.55
CA CYS A 99 -4.22 8.90 -2.12
C CYS A 99 -5.16 9.18 -3.31
N LEU A 100 -6.47 9.21 -3.03
CA LEU A 100 -7.48 9.63 -3.97
C LEU A 100 -7.86 11.10 -3.74
N GLU A 101 -8.27 11.82 -4.78
CA GLU A 101 -8.73 13.20 -4.67
C GLU A 101 -9.92 13.35 -3.72
N CYS A 102 -10.83 12.36 -3.72
CA CYS A 102 -12.00 12.35 -2.82
C CYS A 102 -11.65 12.17 -1.33
N GLU A 103 -10.40 11.84 -0.99
CA GLU A 103 -9.95 11.76 0.39
C GLU A 103 -9.48 13.10 0.97
N ILE A 104 -9.19 14.08 0.08
CA ILE A 104 -8.78 15.45 0.43
C ILE A 104 -9.53 16.48 -0.42
N PRO A 105 -10.88 16.52 -0.39
CA PRO A 105 -11.68 17.32 -1.30
C PRO A 105 -11.59 18.84 -1.06
N ASN A 106 -11.32 19.29 0.17
CA ASN A 106 -11.39 20.71 0.55
C ASN A 106 -10.02 21.29 0.90
N PRO A 107 -9.79 22.58 0.75
CA PRO A 107 -8.59 23.25 1.25
C PRO A 107 -8.33 22.95 2.73
N GLY A 108 -7.08 22.61 3.05
CA GLY A 108 -6.65 22.17 4.37
C GLY A 108 -6.84 20.67 4.63
N ASP A 109 -7.63 19.94 3.82
CA ASP A 109 -7.73 18.48 3.96
C ASP A 109 -6.39 17.83 3.67
N TYR A 110 -6.03 16.88 4.52
CA TYR A 110 -4.80 16.12 4.35
C TYR A 110 -5.00 14.62 4.64
N LYS A 111 -4.12 13.83 4.06
CA LYS A 111 -3.93 12.40 4.36
C LYS A 111 -2.45 12.10 4.54
N THR A 112 -2.10 11.26 5.53
CA THR A 112 -0.74 10.72 5.65
C THR A 112 -0.65 9.36 4.97
N THR A 113 0.49 9.11 4.34
CA THR A 113 0.80 7.87 3.61
C THR A 113 2.30 7.62 3.63
N PHE A 114 2.77 6.66 2.82
CA PHE A 114 4.20 6.33 2.69
C PHE A 114 4.61 6.19 1.23
N VAL A 115 5.88 6.54 0.97
CA VAL A 115 6.62 6.18 -0.25
C VAL A 115 7.85 5.41 0.18
N GLY A 116 7.86 4.10 -0.05
CA GLY A 116 8.82 3.24 0.65
C GLY A 116 8.71 3.43 2.17
N ASP A 117 9.83 3.68 2.83
CA ASP A 117 9.90 3.99 4.27
C ASP A 117 9.64 5.49 4.58
N ALA A 118 9.58 6.36 3.58
CA ALA A 118 9.39 7.79 3.79
C ALA A 118 7.93 8.12 4.13
N PRO A 119 7.64 8.69 5.31
CA PRO A 119 6.31 9.16 5.67
C PRO A 119 5.98 10.43 4.88
N ILE A 120 4.78 10.49 4.29
CA ILE A 120 4.32 11.59 3.43
C ILE A 120 3.02 12.18 3.98
N ILE A 121 2.88 13.50 3.90
CA ILE A 121 1.63 14.24 4.04
C ILE A 121 1.19 14.66 2.64
N VAL A 122 -0.03 14.30 2.25
CA VAL A 122 -0.67 14.83 1.05
C VAL A 122 -1.72 15.82 1.50
N VAL A 123 -1.69 17.03 1.00
CA VAL A 123 -2.55 18.12 1.47
C VAL A 123 -3.08 18.94 0.30
N ARG A 124 -4.34 19.34 0.37
CA ARG A 124 -4.91 20.33 -0.55
C ARG A 124 -4.66 21.73 -0.01
N ALA A 125 -3.91 22.52 -0.77
CA ALA A 125 -3.62 23.91 -0.41
C ALA A 125 -4.86 24.82 -0.56
N GLN A 126 -4.72 26.08 -0.11
CA GLN A 126 -5.83 27.05 -0.13
C GLN A 126 -6.24 27.44 -1.55
N ASP A 127 -5.32 27.37 -2.51
CA ASP A 127 -5.57 27.62 -3.95
C ASP A 127 -6.14 26.41 -4.69
N GLY A 128 -6.40 25.30 -3.99
CA GLY A 128 -6.89 24.04 -4.54
C GLY A 128 -5.80 23.12 -5.11
N SER A 129 -4.54 23.55 -5.16
CA SER A 129 -3.43 22.70 -5.58
C SER A 129 -3.15 21.60 -4.55
N VAL A 130 -2.54 20.48 -4.99
CA VAL A 130 -2.15 19.38 -4.13
C VAL A 130 -0.66 19.40 -3.91
N ASN A 131 -0.25 19.34 -2.65
CA ASN A 131 1.15 19.17 -2.25
C ASN A 131 1.37 17.82 -1.59
N ALA A 132 2.53 17.21 -1.86
CA ALA A 132 3.02 16.03 -1.16
C ALA A 132 4.34 16.38 -0.47
N LEU A 133 4.36 16.23 0.84
CA LEU A 133 5.42 16.71 1.71
C LEU A 133 5.97 15.55 2.53
N VAL A 134 7.29 15.44 2.66
CA VAL A 134 7.88 14.48 3.59
C VAL A 134 7.50 14.89 5.01
N ASN A 135 6.84 14.00 5.73
CA ASN A 135 6.36 14.21 7.10
C ASN A 135 7.51 14.15 8.10
N ARG A 136 8.46 15.06 7.98
CA ARG A 136 9.67 15.12 8.80
C ARG A 136 10.09 16.56 9.02
N CYS A 137 9.99 17.05 10.25
CA CYS A 137 10.41 18.38 10.63
C CYS A 137 11.89 18.66 10.28
N ALA A 138 12.17 19.76 9.59
CA ALA A 138 13.53 20.13 9.20
C ALA A 138 14.46 20.38 10.39
N HIS A 139 13.92 20.65 11.59
CA HIS A 139 14.74 20.92 12.78
C HIS A 139 15.46 19.67 13.29
N LYS A 140 14.71 18.66 13.79
CA LYS A 140 15.24 17.44 14.41
C LYS A 140 14.56 16.17 13.95
N GLY A 141 13.88 16.18 12.81
CA GLY A 141 13.36 14.99 12.15
C GLY A 141 12.09 14.40 12.79
N ALA A 142 11.45 15.06 13.76
CA ALA A 142 10.19 14.55 14.29
C ALA A 142 9.09 14.57 13.24
N LEU A 143 8.14 13.64 13.32
CA LEU A 143 6.93 13.71 12.50
C LEU A 143 6.20 15.03 12.79
N VAL A 144 5.73 15.68 11.76
CA VAL A 144 4.95 16.92 11.86
C VAL A 144 3.47 16.63 12.05
N CYS A 145 2.97 15.58 11.38
CA CYS A 145 1.60 15.15 11.43
C CYS A 145 1.50 13.67 11.87
N PHE A 146 0.66 13.40 12.90
CA PHE A 146 0.48 12.06 13.50
C PHE A 146 -0.85 11.41 13.12
N LYS A 147 -1.85 12.20 12.73
CA LYS A 147 -3.16 11.70 12.36
C LYS A 147 -3.14 11.23 10.89
N GLN A 148 -3.87 10.18 10.61
CA GLN A 148 -3.97 9.65 9.25
C GLN A 148 -4.66 10.61 8.27
N ARG A 149 -5.57 11.45 8.76
CA ARG A 149 -6.32 12.44 7.97
C ARG A 149 -6.91 13.53 8.86
N GLY A 150 -7.27 14.64 8.28
CA GLY A 150 -7.91 15.77 8.95
C GLY A 150 -7.94 16.98 8.05
N ASN A 151 -8.29 18.11 8.65
CA ASN A 151 -8.25 19.43 8.02
C ASN A 151 -7.51 20.38 8.95
N VAL A 152 -6.53 21.11 8.42
CA VAL A 152 -5.71 22.06 9.19
C VAL A 152 -5.38 23.28 8.33
N PRO A 153 -5.22 24.48 8.92
CA PRO A 153 -4.72 25.65 8.22
C PRO A 153 -3.20 25.62 8.01
N GLU A 154 -2.46 24.90 8.86
CA GLU A 154 -1.00 24.80 8.88
C GLU A 154 -0.56 23.58 9.69
N PHE A 155 0.69 23.17 9.55
CA PHE A 155 1.29 22.06 10.30
C PHE A 155 2.23 22.56 11.38
N ASN A 156 2.01 22.17 12.65
CA ASN A 156 2.83 22.52 13.78
C ASN A 156 3.57 21.31 14.34
N CYS A 157 4.91 21.35 14.32
CA CYS A 157 5.72 20.32 14.93
C CYS A 157 5.57 20.33 16.46
N VAL A 158 5.14 19.21 17.04
CA VAL A 158 4.89 19.11 18.50
C VAL A 158 6.15 19.25 19.35
N TYR A 159 7.35 19.03 18.75
CA TYR A 159 8.59 19.04 19.52
C TYR A 159 9.05 20.45 19.88
N HIS A 160 9.13 21.37 18.89
CA HIS A 160 9.61 22.74 19.12
C HIS A 160 8.73 23.81 18.44
N ASN A 161 7.48 23.47 18.08
CA ASN A 161 6.51 24.35 17.43
C ASN A 161 7.07 25.09 16.20
N TRP A 162 7.85 24.37 15.38
CA TRP A 162 8.13 24.82 14.02
C TRP A 162 6.86 24.66 13.21
N THR A 163 6.46 25.77 12.56
CA THR A 163 5.20 25.87 11.82
C THR A 163 5.48 25.88 10.33
N TYR A 164 4.73 25.06 9.61
CA TYR A 164 4.81 24.94 8.15
C TYR A 164 3.44 25.21 7.55
N ASP A 165 3.39 26.00 6.47
CA ASP A 165 2.16 26.16 5.71
C ASP A 165 1.81 24.89 4.90
N LEU A 166 0.67 24.93 4.20
CA LEU A 166 0.19 23.77 3.40
C LEU A 166 1.05 23.51 2.15
N THR A 167 1.97 24.41 1.82
CA THR A 167 2.97 24.19 0.76
C THR A 167 4.27 23.57 1.29
N GLY A 168 4.38 23.43 2.62
CA GLY A 168 5.57 22.93 3.31
C GLY A 168 6.62 23.99 3.60
N ALA A 169 6.37 25.27 3.34
CA ALA A 169 7.30 26.33 3.68
C ALA A 169 7.32 26.56 5.22
N LEU A 170 8.51 26.76 5.79
CA LEU A 170 8.64 27.13 7.19
C LEU A 170 8.17 28.59 7.38
N THR A 171 7.13 28.79 8.19
CA THR A 171 6.52 30.10 8.42
C THR A 171 6.75 30.62 9.84
N GLY A 172 7.02 29.73 10.80
CA GLY A 172 7.19 30.09 12.19
C GLY A 172 8.16 29.20 12.97
N VAL A 173 8.88 29.85 13.90
CA VAL A 173 9.73 29.15 14.88
C VAL A 173 9.47 29.76 16.24
N ALA A 174 9.12 28.94 17.22
CA ALA A 174 8.90 29.38 18.60
C ALA A 174 10.18 30.02 19.15
N PHE A 175 10.01 31.10 19.92
CA PHE A 175 11.12 31.84 20.55
C PHE A 175 12.19 32.35 19.59
N ARG A 176 11.86 32.61 18.34
CA ARG A 176 12.84 33.09 17.33
C ARG A 176 13.61 34.34 17.75
N LYS A 177 13.02 35.21 18.60
CA LYS A 177 13.64 36.41 19.13
C LYS A 177 14.23 36.21 20.55
N GLY A 178 14.29 34.96 21.01
CA GLY A 178 14.68 34.62 22.39
C GLY A 178 13.61 34.95 23.42
N VAL A 179 13.97 34.80 24.70
CA VAL A 179 13.13 35.14 25.86
C VAL A 179 13.84 36.21 26.64
N GLY A 180 13.19 37.36 26.86
CA GLY A 180 13.82 38.51 27.52
C GLY A 180 15.07 39.05 26.78
N GLY A 181 15.09 38.92 25.46
CA GLY A 181 16.21 39.38 24.62
C GLY A 181 17.45 38.48 24.68
N LYS A 182 17.33 37.25 25.20
CA LYS A 182 18.42 36.28 25.30
C LYS A 182 18.10 35.02 24.52
N GLY A 183 19.08 34.51 23.79
CA GLY A 183 18.90 33.38 22.87
C GLY A 183 18.12 33.79 21.61
N GLY A 184 17.46 32.84 20.98
CA GLY A 184 16.74 33.03 19.71
C GLY A 184 17.52 32.50 18.55
N LEU A 185 17.01 32.76 17.32
CA LEU A 185 17.69 32.45 16.08
C LEU A 185 18.69 33.56 15.71
N ASP A 186 19.74 33.18 15.00
CA ASP A 186 20.65 34.13 14.41
C ASP A 186 19.94 35.04 13.38
N ALA A 187 20.47 36.24 13.18
CA ALA A 187 19.84 37.24 12.32
C ALA A 187 19.77 36.81 10.84
N ASP A 188 20.67 35.94 10.41
CA ASP A 188 20.83 35.41 9.06
C ASP A 188 20.12 34.04 8.86
N PHE A 189 19.34 33.56 9.85
CA PHE A 189 18.61 32.30 9.71
C PHE A 189 17.61 32.36 8.55
N ASP A 190 17.86 31.53 7.51
CA ASP A 190 17.04 31.48 6.32
C ASP A 190 15.87 30.48 6.46
N PHE A 191 14.66 30.99 6.63
CA PHE A 191 13.43 30.21 6.67
C PHE A 191 13.20 29.41 5.38
N SER A 192 13.60 29.94 4.23
CA SER A 192 13.35 29.31 2.92
C SER A 192 14.14 28.01 2.74
N ALA A 193 15.27 27.88 3.40
CA ALA A 193 16.12 26.68 3.38
C ALA A 193 15.61 25.55 4.30
N HIS A 194 14.59 25.81 5.13
CA HIS A 194 14.15 24.89 6.17
C HIS A 194 12.68 24.43 6.03
N GLY A 195 12.15 24.45 4.79
CA GLY A 195 10.85 23.85 4.48
C GLY A 195 10.85 22.32 4.56
N LEU A 196 9.66 21.73 4.48
CA LEU A 196 9.52 20.28 4.31
C LEU A 196 9.94 19.89 2.88
N GLU A 197 10.63 18.77 2.74
CA GLU A 197 10.97 18.19 1.44
C GLU A 197 9.70 17.89 0.65
N ARG A 198 9.64 18.26 -0.64
CA ARG A 198 8.47 18.14 -1.52
C ARG A 198 8.68 17.08 -2.58
N LEU A 199 7.62 16.35 -2.88
CA LEU A 199 7.53 15.51 -4.05
C LEU A 199 6.88 16.30 -5.19
N ARG A 200 7.26 15.98 -6.42
CA ARG A 200 6.48 16.39 -7.61
C ARG A 200 5.20 15.55 -7.62
N VAL A 201 4.06 16.19 -7.90
CA VAL A 201 2.73 15.58 -7.85
C VAL A 201 2.10 15.58 -9.22
N GLU A 202 1.40 14.52 -9.57
CA GLU A 202 0.53 14.43 -10.74
C GLU A 202 -0.76 13.70 -10.36
N THR A 203 -1.88 14.10 -10.95
CA THR A 203 -3.19 13.47 -10.73
C THR A 203 -3.66 12.80 -12.02
N TYR A 204 -4.09 11.54 -11.91
CA TYR A 204 -4.70 10.80 -13.01
C TYR A 204 -5.80 9.86 -12.51
N GLY A 205 -6.96 9.85 -13.18
CA GLY A 205 -8.09 8.97 -12.82
C GLY A 205 -8.53 9.15 -11.36
N GLN A 206 -8.58 10.42 -10.86
CA GLN A 206 -8.91 10.78 -9.48
C GLN A 206 -7.92 10.23 -8.43
N MET A 207 -6.76 9.73 -8.87
CA MET A 207 -5.64 9.26 -8.02
C MET A 207 -4.52 10.29 -8.03
N ILE A 208 -3.92 10.52 -6.87
CA ILE A 208 -2.79 11.42 -6.68
C ILE A 208 -1.52 10.60 -6.55
N PHE A 209 -0.54 10.95 -7.35
CA PHE A 209 0.78 10.32 -7.39
C PHE A 209 1.87 11.31 -7.00
N GLY A 210 2.94 10.79 -6.39
CA GLY A 210 4.13 11.57 -6.04
C GLY A 210 5.41 10.89 -6.48
N THR A 211 6.40 11.70 -6.86
CA THR A 211 7.75 11.23 -7.17
C THR A 211 8.79 12.17 -6.59
N PHE A 212 9.90 11.62 -6.13
CA PHE A 212 11.07 12.39 -5.70
C PHE A 212 11.94 12.83 -6.88
N SER A 213 11.83 12.15 -8.03
CA SER A 213 12.66 12.37 -9.19
C SER A 213 12.04 13.37 -10.17
N GLN A 214 12.84 14.27 -10.71
CA GLN A 214 12.44 15.16 -11.80
C GLN A 214 12.47 14.45 -13.18
N GLU A 215 13.10 13.28 -13.26
CA GLU A 215 13.26 12.50 -14.50
C GLU A 215 12.05 11.57 -14.77
N THR A 216 11.13 11.43 -13.80
CA THR A 216 9.94 10.61 -13.99
C THR A 216 9.08 11.18 -15.13
N PRO A 217 8.77 10.41 -16.18
CA PRO A 217 7.96 10.92 -17.30
C PRO A 217 6.53 11.25 -16.83
N PRO A 218 5.74 12.00 -17.61
CA PRO A 218 4.32 12.20 -17.33
C PRO A 218 3.61 10.87 -17.11
N PHE A 219 2.60 10.83 -16.24
CA PHE A 219 1.97 9.58 -15.80
C PHE A 219 1.41 8.75 -16.96
N ARG A 220 0.82 9.39 -17.96
CA ARG A 220 0.29 8.71 -19.17
C ARG A 220 1.38 7.98 -19.96
N ASP A 221 2.54 8.61 -20.09
CA ASP A 221 3.70 8.02 -20.79
C ASP A 221 4.33 6.90 -19.95
N TYR A 222 4.30 7.07 -18.63
CA TYR A 222 4.84 6.11 -17.67
C TYR A 222 4.10 4.77 -17.73
N ILE A 223 2.76 4.76 -17.76
CA ILE A 223 1.96 3.53 -17.75
C ILE A 223 1.49 3.08 -19.14
N GLY A 224 1.44 3.98 -20.11
CA GLY A 224 0.99 3.71 -21.47
C GLY A 224 -0.53 3.82 -21.69
N ALA A 225 -0.92 4.09 -22.93
CA ALA A 225 -2.29 4.43 -23.30
C ALA A 225 -3.32 3.32 -22.95
N GLU A 226 -2.97 2.06 -23.18
CA GLU A 226 -3.87 0.93 -22.92
C GLU A 226 -4.24 0.79 -21.42
N LEU A 227 -3.26 1.00 -20.55
CA LEU A 227 -3.49 0.92 -19.10
C LEU A 227 -4.20 2.17 -18.58
N CYS A 228 -3.94 3.33 -19.18
CA CYS A 228 -4.73 4.53 -18.96
C CYS A 228 -6.21 4.30 -19.27
N ALA A 229 -6.50 3.69 -20.43
CA ALA A 229 -7.87 3.41 -20.85
C ALA A 229 -8.64 2.53 -19.85
N ASN A 230 -7.98 1.59 -19.15
CA ASN A 230 -8.66 0.81 -18.11
C ASN A 230 -8.90 1.64 -16.84
N ILE A 231 -8.00 2.54 -16.46
CA ILE A 231 -8.25 3.47 -15.34
C ILE A 231 -9.44 4.36 -15.66
N ASP A 232 -9.48 4.96 -16.87
CA ASP A 232 -10.56 5.82 -17.33
C ASP A 232 -11.91 5.08 -17.36
N ARG A 233 -11.88 3.79 -17.73
CA ARG A 233 -13.04 2.89 -17.72
C ARG A 233 -13.54 2.61 -16.30
N VAL A 234 -12.64 2.25 -15.38
CA VAL A 234 -13.01 1.85 -14.01
C VAL A 234 -13.44 3.06 -13.17
N PHE A 235 -12.83 4.22 -13.38
CA PHE A 235 -13.09 5.44 -12.61
C PHE A 235 -13.87 6.48 -13.45
N VAL A 236 -14.85 6.00 -14.18
CA VAL A 236 -15.67 6.78 -15.12
C VAL A 236 -16.56 7.84 -14.44
N LYS A 237 -16.83 7.71 -13.15
CA LYS A 237 -17.65 8.62 -12.34
C LYS A 237 -16.87 9.11 -11.12
N PRO A 238 -17.34 10.20 -10.45
CA PRO A 238 -16.78 10.64 -9.19
C PRO A 238 -16.77 9.52 -8.14
N LEU A 239 -15.62 9.31 -7.53
CA LEU A 239 -15.39 8.25 -6.56
C LEU A 239 -15.84 8.68 -5.15
N LYS A 240 -16.25 7.69 -4.36
CA LYS A 240 -16.53 7.79 -2.94
C LYS A 240 -15.84 6.67 -2.20
N VAL A 241 -15.17 6.98 -1.11
CA VAL A 241 -14.59 5.96 -0.23
C VAL A 241 -15.70 5.36 0.63
N LEU A 242 -15.86 4.04 0.57
CA LEU A 242 -16.80 3.25 1.38
C LEU A 242 -16.16 2.72 2.65
N GLY A 243 -14.84 2.53 2.67
CA GLY A 243 -14.12 2.03 3.82
C GLY A 243 -12.63 1.77 3.55
N TYR A 244 -11.93 1.43 4.62
CA TYR A 244 -10.52 1.06 4.57
C TYR A 244 -10.28 -0.26 5.29
N HIS A 245 -9.35 -1.05 4.77
CA HIS A 245 -8.77 -2.18 5.47
C HIS A 245 -7.24 -2.04 5.44
N SER A 246 -6.58 -2.46 6.51
CA SER A 246 -5.12 -2.61 6.54
C SER A 246 -4.78 -4.03 6.94
N GLN A 247 -3.89 -4.66 6.19
CA GLN A 247 -3.43 -6.03 6.42
C GLN A 247 -1.91 -6.01 6.56
N ILE A 248 -1.39 -6.60 7.63
CA ILE A 248 0.05 -6.82 7.79
C ILE A 248 0.39 -8.20 7.28
N LEU A 249 1.23 -8.24 6.25
CA LEU A 249 1.72 -9.45 5.62
C LEU A 249 3.12 -9.78 6.14
N PRO A 250 3.39 -11.04 6.57
CA PRO A 250 4.72 -11.45 7.03
C PRO A 250 5.64 -11.80 5.86
N ASN A 251 5.77 -10.88 4.90
CA ASN A 251 6.56 -11.09 3.70
C ASN A 251 7.17 -9.79 3.16
N ASN A 252 8.15 -9.94 2.29
CA ASN A 252 8.73 -8.86 1.51
C ASN A 252 7.68 -8.29 0.54
N TRP A 253 7.65 -6.98 0.36
CA TRP A 253 6.70 -6.27 -0.49
C TRP A 253 6.66 -6.79 -1.94
N LYS A 254 7.79 -7.26 -2.47
CA LYS A 254 7.91 -7.80 -3.83
C LYS A 254 7.10 -9.08 -4.01
N LEU A 255 6.99 -9.92 -2.98
CA LEU A 255 6.18 -11.15 -3.07
C LEU A 255 4.70 -10.84 -3.29
N TYR A 256 4.17 -9.80 -2.65
CA TYR A 256 2.79 -9.39 -2.91
C TYR A 256 2.66 -8.64 -4.25
N ALA A 257 3.66 -7.86 -4.64
CA ALA A 257 3.68 -7.20 -5.94
C ALA A 257 3.70 -8.21 -7.09
N GLU A 258 4.45 -9.30 -6.97
CA GLU A 258 4.45 -10.41 -7.93
C GLU A 258 3.12 -11.14 -7.96
N ASN A 259 2.56 -11.49 -6.79
CA ASN A 259 1.28 -12.19 -6.68
C ASN A 259 0.18 -11.47 -7.47
N ASN A 260 0.09 -10.15 -7.37
CA ASN A 260 -0.90 -9.38 -8.14
C ASN A 260 -0.65 -9.36 -9.66
N LYS A 261 0.54 -9.70 -10.11
CA LYS A 261 0.90 -9.79 -11.53
C LYS A 261 0.78 -11.20 -12.08
N ASP A 262 0.71 -12.18 -11.20
CA ASP A 262 0.54 -13.58 -11.54
C ASP A 262 -0.94 -13.90 -11.76
N SER A 263 -1.40 -13.76 -13.01
CA SER A 263 -2.76 -14.13 -13.39
C SER A 263 -2.99 -15.65 -13.43
N TYR A 264 -1.91 -16.43 -13.44
CA TYR A 264 -1.93 -17.88 -13.55
C TYR A 264 -2.49 -18.53 -12.28
N HIS A 265 -2.15 -18.04 -11.08
CA HIS A 265 -2.61 -18.64 -9.82
C HIS A 265 -4.11 -18.43 -9.54
N ALA A 266 -4.73 -17.38 -10.09
CA ALA A 266 -6.05 -16.91 -9.67
C ALA A 266 -7.15 -17.99 -9.67
N SER A 267 -7.13 -18.90 -10.65
CA SER A 267 -8.08 -20.03 -10.72
C SER A 267 -7.59 -21.29 -10.02
N LEU A 268 -6.35 -21.32 -9.55
CA LEU A 268 -5.72 -22.48 -8.90
C LEU A 268 -5.70 -22.35 -7.38
N LEU A 269 -5.29 -21.20 -6.88
CA LEU A 269 -5.23 -20.91 -5.45
C LEU A 269 -6.62 -20.64 -4.87
N HIS A 270 -7.41 -19.78 -5.55
CA HIS A 270 -8.66 -19.29 -5.01
C HIS A 270 -9.81 -20.27 -5.28
N VAL A 271 -10.14 -21.06 -4.28
CA VAL A 271 -11.26 -22.02 -4.30
C VAL A 271 -12.56 -21.34 -4.71
N PHE A 272 -12.83 -20.15 -4.18
CA PHE A 272 -14.04 -19.40 -4.46
C PHE A 272 -14.14 -19.00 -5.94
N HIS A 273 -13.09 -18.45 -6.52
CA HIS A 273 -13.09 -17.99 -7.91
C HIS A 273 -13.50 -19.10 -8.88
N ASN A 274 -12.88 -20.25 -8.77
CA ASN A 274 -13.12 -21.36 -9.69
C ASN A 274 -14.45 -22.07 -9.41
N THR A 275 -14.78 -22.32 -8.13
CA THR A 275 -16.00 -23.00 -7.73
C THR A 275 -17.26 -22.24 -8.14
N PHE A 276 -17.29 -20.93 -7.87
CA PHE A 276 -18.46 -20.07 -8.12
C PHE A 276 -18.39 -19.26 -9.40
N GLY A 277 -17.37 -19.45 -10.24
CA GLY A 277 -17.30 -18.87 -11.60
C GLY A 277 -17.01 -17.38 -11.64
N VAL A 278 -16.26 -16.84 -10.67
CA VAL A 278 -15.78 -15.44 -10.73
C VAL A 278 -14.61 -15.34 -11.71
N VAL A 279 -13.65 -16.26 -11.60
CA VAL A 279 -12.52 -16.39 -12.53
C VAL A 279 -12.28 -17.88 -12.80
N ARG A 280 -12.39 -18.29 -14.05
CA ARG A 280 -12.11 -19.65 -14.51
C ARG A 280 -11.08 -19.64 -15.66
N PRO A 281 -10.31 -20.72 -15.87
CA PRO A 281 -9.27 -20.76 -16.90
C PRO A 281 -9.80 -20.54 -18.32
N ASN A 282 -11.02 -21.01 -18.61
CA ASN A 282 -11.69 -20.98 -19.91
C ASN A 282 -12.49 -19.69 -20.19
N MET A 283 -12.58 -18.76 -19.25
CA MET A 283 -13.18 -17.45 -19.48
C MET A 283 -12.32 -16.60 -20.41
N GLY A 284 -12.96 -15.80 -21.26
CA GLY A 284 -12.31 -14.81 -22.11
C GLY A 284 -11.51 -13.78 -21.29
N GLY A 285 -10.66 -13.04 -21.98
CA GLY A 285 -9.80 -12.01 -21.38
C GLY A 285 -8.33 -12.23 -21.72
N GLY A 286 -7.44 -11.67 -20.92
CA GLY A 286 -6.02 -11.75 -21.20
C GLY A 286 -5.17 -10.95 -20.22
N VAL A 287 -3.93 -10.70 -20.62
CA VAL A 287 -2.96 -9.89 -19.90
C VAL A 287 -2.41 -8.82 -20.84
N LYS A 288 -2.60 -7.55 -20.50
CA LYS A 288 -1.97 -6.41 -21.17
C LYS A 288 -0.77 -5.96 -20.36
N ILE A 289 0.27 -5.55 -21.05
CA ILE A 289 1.53 -5.12 -20.44
C ILE A 289 1.94 -3.80 -21.08
N SER A 290 2.37 -2.84 -20.26
CA SER A 290 2.86 -1.54 -20.74
C SER A 290 4.07 -1.66 -21.66
N PRO A 291 4.37 -0.69 -22.53
CA PRO A 291 5.52 -0.73 -23.43
C PRO A 291 6.87 -0.94 -22.71
N ASN A 292 7.03 -0.37 -21.50
CA ASN A 292 8.22 -0.57 -20.65
C ASN A 292 8.24 -1.96 -19.96
N GLY A 293 7.12 -2.67 -19.95
CA GLY A 293 6.96 -3.99 -19.34
C GLY A 293 6.68 -3.97 -17.83
N TRP A 294 6.63 -2.80 -17.16
CA TRP A 294 6.59 -2.70 -15.70
C TRP A 294 5.18 -2.77 -15.12
N HIS A 295 4.21 -2.34 -15.89
CA HIS A 295 2.79 -2.27 -15.51
C HIS A 295 2.00 -3.31 -16.26
N HIS A 296 0.91 -3.79 -15.67
CA HIS A 296 0.07 -4.79 -16.33
C HIS A 296 -1.40 -4.61 -15.97
N LEU A 297 -2.26 -5.21 -16.78
CA LEU A 297 -3.67 -5.43 -16.55
C LEU A 297 -4.00 -6.89 -16.87
N SER A 298 -4.44 -7.65 -15.88
CA SER A 298 -5.09 -8.95 -16.09
C SER A 298 -6.60 -8.75 -16.04
N TYR A 299 -7.32 -9.22 -17.07
CA TYR A 299 -8.77 -9.04 -17.13
C TYR A 299 -9.51 -10.30 -17.56
N THR A 300 -10.74 -10.43 -17.11
CA THR A 300 -11.66 -11.53 -17.43
C THR A 300 -12.93 -10.96 -18.03
N VAL A 301 -13.35 -11.53 -19.16
CA VAL A 301 -14.60 -11.18 -19.84
C VAL A 301 -15.57 -12.35 -19.71
N ARG A 302 -16.79 -12.08 -19.30
CA ARG A 302 -17.85 -13.08 -19.20
C ARG A 302 -18.44 -13.32 -20.58
N ASN A 303 -18.10 -14.44 -21.18
CA ASN A 303 -18.70 -14.88 -22.45
C ASN A 303 -19.91 -15.77 -22.17
N ALA A 304 -20.99 -15.59 -22.96
CA ALA A 304 -22.19 -16.41 -22.85
C ALA A 304 -21.94 -17.90 -23.20
N ASP A 305 -20.91 -18.18 -24.02
CA ASP A 305 -20.61 -19.48 -24.59
C ASP A 305 -19.42 -20.21 -23.93
N SER A 306 -18.96 -19.75 -22.75
CA SER A 306 -17.88 -20.45 -22.06
C SER A 306 -18.40 -21.81 -21.58
N ASP A 307 -18.01 -22.89 -22.24
CA ASP A 307 -18.24 -24.26 -21.77
C ASP A 307 -17.60 -24.42 -20.39
N ASP A 308 -18.44 -24.52 -19.40
CA ASP A 308 -18.04 -24.61 -17.98
C ASP A 308 -17.21 -25.87 -17.67
N ALA A 309 -17.19 -26.86 -18.54
CA ALA A 309 -16.49 -28.13 -18.34
C ALA A 309 -15.00 -28.07 -18.68
N VAL A 310 -14.59 -27.22 -19.64
CA VAL A 310 -13.21 -27.20 -20.14
C VAL A 310 -12.23 -26.69 -19.07
N GLY A 311 -11.23 -27.50 -18.75
CA GLY A 311 -10.16 -27.17 -17.80
C GLY A 311 -10.51 -27.32 -16.34
N ARG A 312 -11.78 -27.60 -15.97
CA ARG A 312 -12.22 -27.76 -14.56
C ARG A 312 -11.67 -29.03 -13.93
N GLU A 313 -11.60 -30.10 -14.68
CA GLU A 313 -11.16 -31.44 -14.24
C GLU A 313 -9.73 -31.49 -13.69
N LYS A 314 -8.87 -30.52 -14.06
CA LYS A 314 -7.47 -30.46 -13.63
C LYS A 314 -7.25 -29.54 -12.43
N VAL A 315 -8.28 -28.85 -11.96
CA VAL A 315 -8.15 -27.85 -10.90
C VAL A 315 -8.55 -28.41 -9.56
N ARG A 316 -7.56 -28.66 -8.69
CA ARG A 316 -7.79 -29.24 -7.33
C ARG A 316 -8.60 -28.35 -6.41
N SER A 317 -8.58 -27.04 -6.62
CA SER A 317 -9.34 -26.07 -5.84
C SER A 317 -10.84 -26.08 -6.12
N LEU A 318 -11.29 -26.70 -7.23
CA LEU A 318 -12.71 -26.83 -7.54
C LEU A 318 -13.41 -27.75 -6.52
N LYS A 319 -14.50 -27.27 -5.94
CA LYS A 319 -15.33 -27.98 -4.97
C LYS A 319 -16.79 -27.96 -5.41
N GLU A 320 -17.18 -28.88 -6.27
CA GLU A 320 -18.55 -28.98 -6.83
C GLU A 320 -19.66 -29.17 -5.79
N SER A 321 -19.29 -29.72 -4.63
CA SER A 321 -20.23 -29.88 -3.50
C SER A 321 -20.52 -28.59 -2.74
N TYR A 322 -19.71 -27.55 -2.94
CA TYR A 322 -19.89 -26.27 -2.25
C TYR A 322 -21.01 -25.47 -2.91
N LYS A 323 -21.91 -24.95 -2.07
CA LYS A 323 -23.03 -24.09 -2.48
C LYS A 323 -23.00 -22.82 -1.64
N LEU A 324 -23.24 -21.67 -2.27
CA LEU A 324 -23.46 -20.43 -1.54
C LEU A 324 -24.85 -20.46 -0.90
N HIS A 325 -24.93 -20.15 0.39
CA HIS A 325 -26.18 -19.94 1.09
C HIS A 325 -26.85 -18.65 0.60
N ASP A 326 -26.07 -17.60 0.40
CA ASP A 326 -26.50 -16.32 -0.15
C ASP A 326 -25.79 -16.05 -1.48
N THR A 327 -26.56 -16.03 -2.57
CA THR A 327 -26.03 -15.81 -3.93
C THR A 327 -25.93 -14.34 -4.32
N ARG A 328 -26.43 -13.39 -3.51
CA ARG A 328 -26.43 -11.96 -3.82
C ARG A 328 -25.01 -11.42 -4.05
N MET A 329 -24.03 -11.95 -3.35
CA MET A 329 -22.62 -11.57 -3.57
C MET A 329 -22.07 -11.93 -4.96
N MET A 330 -22.80 -12.76 -5.73
CA MET A 330 -22.48 -13.09 -7.11
C MET A 330 -23.25 -12.27 -8.13
N GLU A 331 -24.14 -11.40 -7.68
CA GLU A 331 -24.85 -10.46 -8.56
C GLU A 331 -23.85 -9.53 -9.21
N HIS A 332 -24.04 -9.30 -10.50
CA HIS A 332 -23.22 -8.38 -11.27
C HIS A 332 -24.12 -7.47 -12.11
N ARG A 333 -24.02 -6.18 -11.85
CA ARG A 333 -24.70 -5.14 -12.63
C ARG A 333 -23.72 -4.58 -13.66
N LEU A 334 -24.13 -4.52 -14.91
CA LEU A 334 -23.33 -3.95 -16.00
C LEU A 334 -23.30 -2.42 -15.86
N GLU A 335 -22.35 -1.88 -15.13
CA GLU A 335 -22.22 -0.44 -14.86
C GLU A 335 -21.11 0.25 -15.66
N LEU A 336 -20.14 -0.52 -16.15
CA LEU A 336 -18.96 -0.01 -16.87
C LEU A 336 -19.05 -0.15 -18.39
N GLY A 337 -20.24 -0.56 -18.90
CA GLY A 337 -20.53 -0.60 -20.33
C GLY A 337 -19.95 -1.79 -21.11
N ASP A 338 -19.35 -2.75 -20.42
CA ASP A 338 -18.79 -3.97 -21.05
C ASP A 338 -19.01 -5.22 -20.18
N LEU A 339 -18.55 -6.37 -20.68
CA LEU A 339 -18.67 -7.67 -20.04
C LEU A 339 -17.46 -8.05 -19.17
N THR A 340 -16.56 -7.12 -18.87
CA THR A 340 -15.40 -7.36 -18.00
C THR A 340 -15.86 -7.52 -16.57
N THR A 341 -15.66 -8.70 -16.00
CA THR A 341 -16.07 -9.05 -14.63
C THR A 341 -14.93 -9.00 -13.62
N ASN A 342 -13.68 -9.03 -14.11
CA ASN A 342 -12.49 -8.93 -13.27
C ASN A 342 -11.43 -8.13 -14.03
N ALA A 343 -10.85 -7.15 -13.37
CA ALA A 343 -9.72 -6.38 -13.89
C ALA A 343 -8.79 -6.03 -12.73
N ILE A 344 -7.59 -6.61 -12.74
CA ILE A 344 -6.53 -6.35 -11.77
C ILE A 344 -5.39 -5.66 -12.51
N GLN A 345 -5.25 -4.38 -12.28
CA GLN A 345 -4.20 -3.57 -12.89
C GLN A 345 -3.17 -3.18 -11.84
N THR A 346 -1.89 -3.43 -12.12
CA THR A 346 -0.81 -2.93 -11.28
C THR A 346 -0.11 -1.77 -11.96
N VAL A 347 0.13 -0.71 -11.19
CA VAL A 347 1.04 0.37 -11.53
C VAL A 347 2.28 0.21 -10.66
N PHE A 348 3.39 -0.13 -11.31
CA PHE A 348 4.68 -0.29 -10.62
C PHE A 348 5.07 1.00 -9.89
N PRO A 349 5.60 0.98 -8.66
CA PRO A 349 5.96 -0.26 -7.95
C PRO A 349 4.82 -0.85 -7.08
N THR A 350 3.86 -0.06 -6.57
CA THR A 350 3.11 -0.43 -5.36
C THR A 350 1.60 -0.24 -5.44
N LEU A 351 1.05 0.18 -6.58
CA LEU A 351 -0.39 0.39 -6.71
C LEU A 351 -1.06 -0.78 -7.44
N VAL A 352 -2.21 -1.19 -6.91
CA VAL A 352 -3.15 -2.09 -7.60
C VAL A 352 -4.51 -1.39 -7.71
N VAL A 353 -5.03 -1.28 -8.92
CA VAL A 353 -6.40 -0.86 -9.22
C VAL A 353 -7.21 -2.12 -9.50
N GLN A 354 -8.30 -2.30 -8.77
CA GLN A 354 -9.09 -3.51 -8.81
C GLN A 354 -10.54 -3.26 -9.14
N GLN A 355 -11.07 -4.07 -10.07
CA GLN A 355 -12.48 -4.35 -10.24
C GLN A 355 -12.70 -5.86 -10.15
N ILE A 356 -13.58 -6.32 -9.28
CA ILE A 356 -14.07 -7.71 -9.26
C ILE A 356 -15.59 -7.64 -9.13
N LEU A 357 -16.31 -8.06 -10.19
CA LEU A 357 -17.74 -7.80 -10.33
C LEU A 357 -18.02 -6.29 -10.18
N ASN A 358 -18.85 -5.88 -9.21
CA ASN A 358 -19.06 -4.46 -8.87
C ASN A 358 -18.19 -3.95 -7.71
N ALA A 359 -17.33 -4.79 -7.12
CA ALA A 359 -16.39 -4.33 -6.10
C ALA A 359 -15.25 -3.55 -6.75
N LEU A 360 -15.08 -2.30 -6.33
CA LEU A 360 -13.99 -1.42 -6.73
C LEU A 360 -13.09 -1.17 -5.54
N ALA A 361 -11.79 -1.21 -5.75
CA ALA A 361 -10.80 -0.88 -4.74
C ALA A 361 -9.48 -0.40 -5.36
N VAL A 362 -8.72 0.37 -4.60
CA VAL A 362 -7.29 0.53 -4.81
C VAL A 362 -6.54 -0.09 -3.63
N ARG A 363 -5.41 -0.72 -3.92
CA ARG A 363 -4.52 -1.31 -2.92
C ARG A 363 -3.15 -0.66 -3.01
N GLN A 364 -2.66 -0.18 -1.89
CA GLN A 364 -1.29 0.33 -1.78
C GLN A 364 -0.45 -0.69 -1.02
N ILE A 365 0.66 -1.10 -1.63
CA ILE A 365 1.66 -1.99 -1.02
C ILE A 365 2.68 -1.09 -0.33
N VAL A 366 2.74 -1.12 0.99
CA VAL A 366 3.66 -0.29 1.78
C VAL A 366 4.72 -1.17 2.42
N PRO A 367 5.98 -1.11 2.00
CA PRO A 367 7.08 -1.79 2.67
C PRO A 367 7.20 -1.35 4.13
N LYS A 368 7.45 -2.28 5.04
CA LYS A 368 7.67 -2.03 6.48
C LYS A 368 8.91 -2.76 6.99
N GLY A 369 9.83 -3.06 6.10
CA GLY A 369 11.03 -3.82 6.37
C GLY A 369 11.23 -4.94 5.34
N VAL A 370 12.29 -5.70 5.52
CA VAL A 370 12.69 -6.76 4.58
C VAL A 370 11.63 -7.86 4.46
N ASP A 371 10.93 -8.17 5.55
CA ASP A 371 10.03 -9.31 5.66
C ASP A 371 8.64 -8.93 6.19
N ARG A 372 8.29 -7.67 6.07
CA ARG A 372 7.00 -7.15 6.51
C ARG A 372 6.46 -6.14 5.52
N THR A 373 5.20 -6.31 5.16
CA THR A 373 4.47 -5.42 4.25
C THR A 373 3.14 -5.03 4.87
N GLU A 374 2.78 -3.77 4.79
CA GLU A 374 1.42 -3.31 5.05
C GLU A 374 0.69 -3.16 3.72
N LEU A 375 -0.45 -3.81 3.59
CA LEU A 375 -1.33 -3.69 2.45
C LEU A 375 -2.54 -2.84 2.85
N VAL A 376 -2.64 -1.65 2.27
CA VAL A 376 -3.74 -0.72 2.54
C VAL A 376 -4.76 -0.82 1.42
N TRP A 377 -5.99 -1.18 1.76
CA TRP A 377 -7.13 -1.23 0.88
C TRP A 377 -7.99 0.01 1.07
N THR A 378 -8.31 0.69 -0.02
CA THR A 378 -9.34 1.72 -0.07
C THR A 378 -10.50 1.17 -0.89
N ILE A 379 -11.61 0.89 -0.24
CA ILE A 379 -12.82 0.34 -0.84
C ILE A 379 -13.64 1.48 -1.41
N LEU A 380 -14.07 1.34 -2.65
CA LEU A 380 -14.63 2.41 -3.45
C LEU A 380 -16.06 2.11 -3.92
N GLY A 381 -16.82 3.17 -4.10
CA GLY A 381 -18.05 3.24 -4.85
C GLY A 381 -18.06 4.52 -5.67
N PHE A 382 -19.13 4.74 -6.41
CA PHE A 382 -19.39 6.02 -7.05
C PHE A 382 -20.21 6.94 -6.15
N ALA A 383 -20.06 8.24 -6.33
CA ALA A 383 -20.78 9.22 -5.53
C ALA A 383 -22.31 9.12 -5.70
N ASP A 384 -22.76 8.65 -6.86
CA ASP A 384 -24.17 8.46 -7.23
C ASP A 384 -24.73 7.04 -6.97
N ASP A 385 -23.95 6.17 -6.33
CA ASP A 385 -24.43 4.83 -5.95
C ASP A 385 -25.62 4.91 -4.98
N ASP A 386 -26.69 4.20 -5.31
CA ASP A 386 -27.78 3.98 -4.37
C ASP A 386 -27.37 3.03 -3.21
N ALA A 387 -28.21 2.94 -2.19
CA ALA A 387 -27.95 2.10 -1.02
C ALA A 387 -27.74 0.62 -1.38
N GLN A 388 -28.47 0.10 -2.37
CA GLN A 388 -28.38 -1.29 -2.79
C GLN A 388 -27.04 -1.56 -3.52
N MET A 389 -26.58 -0.62 -4.34
CA MET A 389 -25.28 -0.74 -5.00
C MET A 389 -24.14 -0.64 -3.99
N GLN A 390 -24.21 0.26 -3.01
CA GLN A 390 -23.22 0.35 -1.93
C GLN A 390 -23.14 -0.94 -1.12
N GLU A 391 -24.29 -1.53 -0.77
CA GLU A 391 -24.34 -2.82 -0.08
C GLU A 391 -23.70 -3.93 -0.91
N LEU A 392 -24.03 -4.03 -2.20
CA LEU A 392 -23.44 -5.00 -3.11
C LEU A 392 -21.91 -4.85 -3.20
N ARG A 393 -21.40 -3.62 -3.34
CA ARG A 393 -19.95 -3.35 -3.35
C ARG A 393 -19.29 -3.82 -2.07
N LEU A 394 -19.89 -3.55 -0.91
CA LEU A 394 -19.34 -3.94 0.40
C LEU A 394 -19.36 -5.45 0.59
N GLN A 395 -20.43 -6.14 0.18
CA GLN A 395 -20.52 -7.61 0.26
C GLN A 395 -19.43 -8.28 -0.57
N VAL A 396 -19.24 -7.84 -1.82
CA VAL A 396 -18.19 -8.39 -2.68
C VAL A 396 -16.79 -8.02 -2.16
N ASN A 397 -16.58 -6.80 -1.68
CA ASN A 397 -15.29 -6.41 -1.08
C ASN A 397 -14.98 -7.20 0.20
N ASN A 398 -15.97 -7.56 1.02
CA ASN A 398 -15.76 -8.44 2.17
C ASN A 398 -15.33 -9.85 1.75
N LEU A 399 -15.80 -10.32 0.59
CA LEU A 399 -15.39 -11.61 0.05
C LEU A 399 -13.96 -11.60 -0.49
N VAL A 400 -13.59 -10.55 -1.25
CA VAL A 400 -12.31 -10.49 -1.96
C VAL A 400 -11.19 -9.80 -1.17
N GLY A 401 -11.53 -9.01 -0.18
CA GLY A 401 -10.61 -8.22 0.62
C GLY A 401 -9.90 -9.01 1.74
N PRO A 402 -9.19 -8.32 2.63
CA PRO A 402 -8.38 -8.94 3.70
C PRO A 402 -9.16 -9.80 4.68
N ALA A 403 -10.43 -9.48 4.92
CA ALA A 403 -11.33 -10.27 5.76
C ALA A 403 -11.95 -11.45 5.01
N GLY A 404 -11.79 -11.52 3.70
CA GLY A 404 -12.36 -12.52 2.81
C GLY A 404 -11.37 -13.60 2.42
N LEU A 405 -11.85 -14.56 1.65
CA LEU A 405 -11.07 -15.72 1.26
C LEU A 405 -9.91 -15.38 0.33
N ILE A 406 -10.10 -14.47 -0.64
CA ILE A 406 -9.15 -14.29 -1.74
C ILE A 406 -7.85 -13.62 -1.28
N SER A 407 -7.91 -12.42 -0.73
CA SER A 407 -6.69 -11.72 -0.28
C SER A 407 -6.02 -12.40 0.92
N MET A 408 -6.79 -13.12 1.75
CA MET A 408 -6.22 -13.90 2.85
C MET A 408 -5.37 -15.07 2.31
N GLU A 409 -5.83 -15.76 1.28
CA GLU A 409 -5.08 -16.86 0.64
C GLU A 409 -3.76 -16.35 0.06
N ASP A 410 -3.78 -15.20 -0.62
CA ASP A 410 -2.57 -14.52 -1.14
C ASP A 410 -1.58 -14.18 -0.03
N GLY A 411 -2.08 -13.63 1.07
CA GLY A 411 -1.27 -13.28 2.23
C GLY A 411 -0.58 -14.50 2.86
N CYS A 412 -1.29 -15.62 2.96
CA CYS A 412 -0.75 -16.88 3.48
C CYS A 412 0.37 -17.42 2.58
N VAL A 413 0.12 -17.51 1.27
CA VAL A 413 1.11 -18.02 0.30
C VAL A 413 2.37 -17.14 0.30
N GLY A 414 2.22 -15.81 0.29
CA GLY A 414 3.37 -14.90 0.36
C GLY A 414 4.21 -15.10 1.63
N GLY A 415 3.56 -15.36 2.78
CA GLY A 415 4.24 -15.69 4.04
C GLY A 415 5.02 -17.01 3.98
N TRP A 416 4.46 -18.05 3.34
CA TRP A 416 5.15 -19.33 3.16
C TRP A 416 6.35 -19.22 2.23
N VAL A 417 6.23 -18.47 1.12
CA VAL A 417 7.38 -18.20 0.23
C VAL A 417 8.48 -17.44 0.97
N GLN A 418 8.13 -16.42 1.77
CA GLN A 418 9.11 -15.69 2.60
C GLN A 418 9.83 -16.61 3.58
N GLN A 419 9.10 -17.52 4.22
CA GLN A 419 9.69 -18.48 5.16
C GLN A 419 10.69 -19.42 4.45
N ALA A 420 10.31 -19.93 3.27
CA ALA A 420 11.18 -20.80 2.47
C ALA A 420 12.41 -20.04 1.95
N ALA A 421 12.23 -18.80 1.47
CA ALA A 421 13.32 -17.95 0.99
C ALA A 421 14.35 -17.63 2.09
N LYS A 422 13.91 -17.46 3.34
CA LYS A 422 14.82 -17.29 4.50
C LYS A 422 15.65 -18.52 4.78
N ALA A 423 15.10 -19.72 4.54
CA ALA A 423 15.79 -20.98 4.80
C ALA A 423 16.90 -21.25 3.77
N ASP A 424 16.73 -20.81 2.51
CA ASP A 424 17.73 -20.96 1.45
C ASP A 424 17.78 -19.72 0.54
N PRO A 425 18.48 -18.66 0.95
CA PRO A 425 18.60 -17.43 0.15
C PRO A 425 19.32 -17.62 -1.20
N GLN A 426 20.06 -18.73 -1.39
CA GLN A 426 20.74 -19.05 -2.64
C GLN A 426 19.84 -19.73 -3.66
N ALA A 427 18.69 -20.24 -3.25
CA ALA A 427 17.69 -20.77 -4.17
C ALA A 427 17.05 -19.65 -5.01
N MET A 428 16.21 -20.02 -5.95
CA MET A 428 15.60 -19.08 -6.90
C MET A 428 14.17 -19.45 -7.22
N THR A 429 13.36 -18.45 -7.60
CA THR A 429 12.10 -18.68 -8.30
C THR A 429 12.36 -18.99 -9.77
N VAL A 430 11.42 -19.66 -10.39
CA VAL A 430 11.39 -19.88 -11.86
C VAL A 430 10.02 -19.47 -12.39
N MET A 431 9.99 -18.73 -13.50
CA MET A 431 8.78 -18.14 -14.09
C MET A 431 8.67 -18.53 -15.56
N PRO A 432 8.39 -19.83 -15.87
CA PRO A 432 8.41 -20.35 -17.22
C PRO A 432 7.10 -20.19 -17.99
N MET A 433 5.98 -19.91 -17.28
CA MET A 433 4.66 -19.95 -17.89
C MET A 433 4.47 -18.84 -18.92
N GLY A 434 4.05 -19.21 -20.13
CA GLY A 434 3.89 -18.26 -21.24
C GLY A 434 5.20 -17.84 -21.89
N GLY A 435 6.30 -18.61 -21.74
CA GLY A 435 7.60 -18.34 -22.36
C GLY A 435 8.56 -17.52 -21.51
N ARG A 436 9.53 -16.84 -22.14
CA ARG A 436 10.60 -16.07 -21.45
C ARG A 436 10.44 -14.56 -21.58
N GLY A 437 9.63 -14.08 -22.48
CA GLY A 437 9.42 -12.66 -22.75
C GLY A 437 8.44 -11.99 -21.81
N VAL A 438 8.12 -10.73 -22.10
CA VAL A 438 7.18 -9.90 -21.35
C VAL A 438 6.02 -9.44 -22.24
N GLU A 439 5.70 -10.20 -23.26
CA GLU A 439 4.65 -9.89 -24.21
C GLU A 439 3.26 -10.05 -23.58
N ALA A 440 2.33 -9.21 -24.02
CA ALA A 440 0.92 -9.33 -23.70
C ALA A 440 0.36 -10.69 -24.16
N SER A 441 -0.67 -11.17 -23.48
CA SER A 441 -1.34 -12.42 -23.81
C SER A 441 -2.83 -12.16 -24.04
N GLU A 442 -3.29 -12.32 -25.26
CA GLU A 442 -4.71 -12.27 -25.60
C GLU A 442 -5.35 -13.65 -25.52
N GLY A 443 -6.57 -13.72 -25.02
CA GLY A 443 -7.33 -14.97 -24.91
C GLY A 443 -6.84 -15.94 -23.83
N SER A 444 -5.75 -15.65 -23.14
CA SER A 444 -5.23 -16.48 -22.04
C SER A 444 -4.64 -15.67 -20.93
N ARG A 445 -4.88 -16.11 -19.69
CA ARG A 445 -4.26 -15.57 -18.47
C ARG A 445 -3.24 -16.54 -17.87
N VAL A 446 -2.98 -17.66 -18.55
CA VAL A 446 -2.01 -18.68 -18.13
C VAL A 446 -0.62 -18.24 -18.55
N THR A 447 -0.09 -17.21 -17.91
CA THR A 447 1.22 -16.60 -18.20
C THR A 447 1.80 -15.91 -16.98
N GLU A 448 3.14 -15.87 -16.89
CA GLU A 448 3.91 -15.10 -15.90
C GLU A 448 4.66 -13.91 -16.56
N ALA A 449 4.26 -13.53 -17.78
CA ALA A 449 4.91 -12.43 -18.50
C ALA A 449 4.92 -11.12 -17.72
N ALA A 450 3.84 -10.81 -16.97
CA ALA A 450 3.77 -9.61 -16.14
C ALA A 450 4.68 -9.69 -14.91
N VAL A 451 4.91 -10.89 -14.35
CA VAL A 451 5.87 -11.08 -13.24
C VAL A 451 7.30 -10.86 -13.75
N ARG A 452 7.64 -11.41 -14.93
CA ARG A 452 8.93 -11.14 -15.56
C ARG A 452 9.11 -9.65 -15.88
N GLY A 453 8.04 -8.97 -16.29
CA GLY A 453 8.03 -7.53 -16.51
C GLY A 453 8.34 -6.73 -15.24
N PHE A 454 7.80 -7.13 -14.09
CA PHE A 454 8.12 -6.55 -12.79
C PHE A 454 9.63 -6.65 -12.49
N TRP A 455 10.23 -7.83 -12.65
CA TRP A 455 11.64 -8.03 -12.39
C TRP A 455 12.53 -7.27 -13.38
N ARG A 456 12.12 -7.17 -14.64
CA ARG A 456 12.82 -6.31 -15.61
C ARG A 456 12.84 -4.85 -15.16
N GLY A 457 11.72 -4.33 -14.68
CA GLY A 457 11.62 -2.97 -14.15
C GLY A 457 12.45 -2.76 -12.88
N TRP A 458 12.35 -3.69 -11.94
CA TRP A 458 13.12 -3.68 -10.71
C TRP A 458 14.65 -3.68 -10.98
N ARG A 459 15.11 -4.58 -11.87
CA ARG A 459 16.52 -4.66 -12.27
C ARG A 459 17.02 -3.36 -12.89
N ALA A 460 16.25 -2.77 -13.80
CA ALA A 460 16.61 -1.52 -14.46
C ALA A 460 16.83 -0.38 -13.46
N LEU A 461 15.95 -0.24 -12.47
CA LEU A 461 16.05 0.78 -11.44
C LEU A 461 17.16 0.49 -10.43
N MET A 462 17.35 -0.78 -10.07
CA MET A 462 18.41 -1.20 -9.15
C MET A 462 19.80 -1.17 -9.83
N GLY A 463 19.87 -1.16 -11.15
CA GLY A 463 21.12 -1.18 -11.91
C GLY A 463 21.85 -2.52 -11.79
N VAL A 464 21.11 -3.64 -11.94
CA VAL A 464 21.62 -5.01 -11.81
C VAL A 464 21.13 -5.92 -12.93
#